data_81839f96977afc6d41483067795a31a2
#
_entry.id   81839f96977afc6d41483067795a31a2
#
_cell.length_a   1.000
_cell.length_b   1.000
_cell.length_c   1.000
_cell.angle_alpha   90.00
_cell.angle_beta   90.00
_cell.angle_gamma   90.00
#
_symmetry.space_group_name_H-M   'P 1'
#
loop_
_entity.id
_entity.type
_entity.pdbx_description
1 polymer ?
#
loop_
_entity_poly.entity_id
_entity_poly.type
_entity_poly.pdbx_seq_one_letter_code
_entity_poly.pdbx_strand_id
1 'polypeptide(L)'
;MTGLEEKHSVISKEDMQSAMDFVEDFSHELEKYPHRIAASKDETACARAIRNRLHDETDAKTRLEAFAASPLLGRGSFLLIGIWYAICYVMYFVSFAGGRVTGAMLTLLSLVMILGGGSVFLLMYLGNSKLGKVLPKKVSYNVVSESCNDVKNAKNVLIVCDNHDATLGSPVKDFNLVRKLCMIVAPVSVFIFILFCILKMAIGTEGANVAAKISAFTILPFVSGIFGIAAFVIHFSPFEKFARENNGVATSIAMATYAYFAEQPELLADDAKIVYVSFGAENAGHCGSRAFVEAHPEFASAKVLAIGDILSGNFQVAECDAIRNIDFSLDLVSSVHASAIEQGITVSTMPHDTFAHKFNSLHGFISNAFAKNGNPTATIVSRDYAHHEKSLTKTDLENMFSLCVGAAMKIMAKNNIPDDDKHDEVEVVAPSSEMKIVDVESK
;
A
#
# COMPACT_ATOMS: atom_id res chain seq x y z
N MET A 1 36.13 31.80 9.60
CA MET A 1 34.75 31.30 9.46
C MET A 1 34.48 31.05 8.00
N THR A 2 34.75 29.89 7.52
CA THR A 2 34.34 29.39 6.17
C THR A 2 34.91 27.97 6.09
N GLY A 3 34.23 27.04 6.62
CA GLY A 3 34.52 25.63 6.54
C GLY A 3 33.20 24.92 6.61
N LEU A 4 32.34 25.17 5.60
CA LEU A 4 31.30 24.24 5.24
C LEU A 4 32.04 23.11 4.54
N GLU A 5 32.26 22.01 5.29
CA GLU A 5 32.70 20.75 4.73
C GLU A 5 31.81 20.46 3.52
N GLU A 6 32.40 20.34 2.34
CA GLU A 6 31.73 19.79 1.16
C GLU A 6 31.24 18.39 1.61
N LYS A 7 29.93 18.28 1.82
CA LYS A 7 29.28 16.98 1.97
C LYS A 7 29.67 16.16 0.75
N HIS A 8 30.42 15.09 0.94
CA HIS A 8 30.66 14.11 -0.09
C HIS A 8 29.31 13.52 -0.50
N SER A 9 28.70 14.08 -1.55
CA SER A 9 27.53 13.44 -2.15
C SER A 9 28.02 12.13 -2.78
N VAL A 10 27.39 11.04 -2.42
CA VAL A 10 27.65 9.70 -2.97
C VAL A 10 27.49 9.69 -4.49
N ILE A 11 26.72 10.62 -5.02
CA ILE A 11 26.32 10.76 -6.44
C ILE A 11 26.94 12.03 -7.00
N SER A 12 27.55 11.95 -8.19
CA SER A 12 28.07 13.13 -8.89
C SER A 12 26.96 14.10 -9.25
N LYS A 13 27.31 15.38 -9.48
CA LYS A 13 26.30 16.37 -9.90
C LYS A 13 25.73 16.07 -11.29
N GLU A 14 26.53 15.48 -12.17
CA GLU A 14 26.13 15.11 -13.52
C GLU A 14 25.14 13.93 -13.47
N ASP A 15 25.45 12.90 -12.70
CA ASP A 15 24.57 11.74 -12.52
C ASP A 15 23.25 12.14 -11.84
N MET A 16 23.30 13.03 -10.85
CA MET A 16 22.10 13.57 -10.20
C MET A 16 21.22 14.31 -11.21
N GLN A 17 21.80 15.16 -12.04
CA GLN A 17 21.02 15.88 -13.05
C GLN A 17 20.42 14.93 -14.08
N SER A 18 21.18 13.95 -14.58
CA SER A 18 20.70 12.91 -15.50
C SER A 18 19.54 12.12 -14.89
N ALA A 19 19.68 11.69 -13.63
CA ALA A 19 18.63 10.98 -12.94
C ALA A 19 17.36 11.83 -12.74
N MET A 20 17.51 13.12 -12.45
CA MET A 20 16.34 14.01 -12.29
C MET A 20 15.65 14.28 -13.62
N ASP A 21 16.39 14.47 -14.70
CA ASP A 21 15.83 14.62 -16.05
C ASP A 21 15.06 13.34 -16.44
N PHE A 22 15.61 12.15 -16.15
CA PHE A 22 14.92 10.87 -16.34
C PHE A 22 13.62 10.79 -15.52
N VAL A 23 13.67 11.15 -14.22
CA VAL A 23 12.51 11.08 -13.31
C VAL A 23 11.41 12.03 -13.78
N GLU A 24 11.74 13.24 -14.20
CA GLU A 24 10.79 14.23 -14.69
C GLU A 24 10.14 13.76 -15.99
N ASP A 25 10.94 13.40 -16.99
CA ASP A 25 10.46 12.93 -18.29
C ASP A 25 9.55 11.71 -18.17
N PHE A 26 9.98 10.72 -17.39
CA PHE A 26 9.21 9.49 -17.26
C PHE A 26 7.95 9.67 -16.41
N SER A 27 7.99 10.50 -15.37
CA SER A 27 6.79 10.86 -14.62
C SER A 27 5.73 11.49 -15.52
N HIS A 28 6.12 12.40 -16.42
CA HIS A 28 5.22 12.98 -17.42
C HIS A 28 4.71 11.95 -18.45
N GLU A 29 5.55 10.98 -18.81
CA GLU A 29 5.11 9.90 -19.69
C GLU A 29 4.01 9.06 -19.02
N LEU A 30 4.14 8.78 -17.73
CA LEU A 30 3.16 8.01 -16.96
C LEU A 30 1.80 8.72 -16.81
N GLU A 31 1.76 10.05 -16.91
CA GLU A 31 0.51 10.81 -16.92
C GLU A 31 -0.40 10.48 -18.11
N LYS A 32 0.16 9.93 -19.20
CA LYS A 32 -0.61 9.45 -20.35
C LYS A 32 -1.52 8.26 -20.02
N TYR A 33 -1.27 7.60 -18.90
CA TYR A 33 -2.00 6.42 -18.44
C TYR A 33 -2.71 6.69 -17.10
N PRO A 34 -3.69 7.60 -17.04
CA PRO A 34 -4.26 8.06 -15.76
C PRO A 34 -5.12 7.00 -15.05
N HIS A 35 -5.58 5.98 -15.78
CA HIS A 35 -6.52 4.98 -15.27
C HIS A 35 -5.89 3.58 -15.10
N ARG A 36 -4.67 3.53 -14.58
CA ARG A 36 -3.88 2.30 -14.38
C ARG A 36 -4.42 1.40 -13.25
N ILE A 37 -5.72 1.21 -13.16
CA ILE A 37 -6.28 0.27 -12.17
C ILE A 37 -5.92 -1.17 -12.55
N ALA A 38 -5.89 -2.05 -11.55
CA ALA A 38 -5.49 -3.44 -11.69
C ALA A 38 -6.13 -4.15 -12.90
N ALA A 39 -5.29 -4.71 -13.77
CA ALA A 39 -5.63 -5.43 -14.98
C ALA A 39 -6.46 -4.60 -15.99
N SER A 40 -6.26 -3.28 -16.04
CA SER A 40 -6.81 -2.39 -17.05
C SER A 40 -5.93 -2.31 -18.31
N LYS A 41 -6.45 -1.66 -19.35
CA LYS A 41 -5.67 -1.38 -20.56
C LYS A 41 -4.55 -0.39 -20.28
N ASP A 42 -4.79 0.63 -19.45
CA ASP A 42 -3.82 1.65 -19.10
C ASP A 42 -2.69 1.06 -18.24
N GLU A 43 -3.00 0.13 -17.31
CA GLU A 43 -1.97 -0.59 -16.57
C GLU A 43 -1.05 -1.39 -17.51
N THR A 44 -1.64 -2.14 -18.46
CA THR A 44 -0.87 -2.89 -19.46
C THR A 44 -0.02 -1.97 -20.35
N ALA A 45 -0.55 -0.81 -20.74
CA ALA A 45 0.18 0.17 -21.54
C ALA A 45 1.34 0.79 -20.72
N CYS A 46 1.09 1.11 -19.45
CA CYS A 46 2.11 1.58 -18.51
C CYS A 46 3.24 0.54 -18.34
N ALA A 47 2.91 -0.73 -18.10
CA ALA A 47 3.91 -1.79 -17.99
C ALA A 47 4.80 -1.89 -19.26
N ARG A 48 4.21 -1.70 -20.44
CA ARG A 48 4.98 -1.64 -21.70
C ARG A 48 5.86 -0.41 -21.80
N ALA A 49 5.39 0.74 -21.36
CA ALA A 49 6.18 1.97 -21.33
C ALA A 49 7.40 1.82 -20.42
N ILE A 50 7.21 1.28 -19.20
CA ILE A 50 8.30 0.96 -18.26
C ILE A 50 9.32 0.02 -18.91
N ARG A 51 8.86 -1.09 -19.50
CA ARG A 51 9.74 -2.05 -20.18
C ARG A 51 10.54 -1.38 -21.31
N ASN A 52 9.88 -0.61 -22.16
CA ASN A 52 10.53 0.05 -23.30
C ASN A 52 11.57 1.05 -22.82
N ARG A 53 11.21 1.90 -21.85
CA ARG A 53 12.13 2.91 -21.31
C ARG A 53 13.38 2.27 -20.69
N LEU A 54 13.22 1.19 -19.90
CA LEU A 54 14.37 0.47 -19.35
C LEU A 54 15.22 -0.22 -20.43
N HIS A 55 14.59 -0.73 -21.49
CA HIS A 55 15.32 -1.32 -22.61
C HIS A 55 16.12 -0.29 -23.39
N ASP A 56 15.59 0.92 -23.53
CA ASP A 56 16.23 2.01 -24.29
C ASP A 56 17.36 2.67 -23.48
N GLU A 57 17.24 2.73 -22.15
CA GLU A 57 18.22 3.40 -21.27
C GLU A 57 19.29 2.42 -20.73
N THR A 58 19.01 1.13 -20.71
CA THR A 58 19.94 0.15 -20.15
C THR A 58 20.11 -1.06 -21.07
N ASP A 59 21.29 -1.65 -21.09
CA ASP A 59 21.53 -2.94 -21.79
C ASP A 59 20.92 -4.14 -21.06
N ALA A 60 20.03 -3.89 -20.10
CA ALA A 60 19.46 -4.92 -19.24
C ALA A 60 18.40 -5.79 -19.94
N LYS A 61 18.31 -7.03 -19.50
CA LYS A 61 17.23 -7.94 -19.92
C LYS A 61 15.92 -7.55 -19.27
N THR A 62 15.11 -6.75 -19.97
CA THR A 62 13.79 -6.34 -19.48
C THR A 62 12.67 -7.14 -20.13
N ARG A 63 11.78 -7.71 -19.32
CA ARG A 63 10.65 -8.54 -19.78
C ARG A 63 9.37 -8.21 -19.06
N LEU A 64 8.24 -8.57 -19.69
CA LEU A 64 6.90 -8.55 -19.09
C LEU A 64 6.54 -9.96 -18.67
N GLU A 65 6.14 -10.14 -17.42
CA GLU A 65 5.67 -11.40 -16.86
C GLU A 65 4.18 -11.36 -16.63
N ALA A 66 3.42 -12.14 -17.42
CA ALA A 66 1.97 -12.18 -17.33
C ALA A 66 1.52 -13.06 -16.16
N PHE A 67 0.55 -12.58 -15.40
CA PHE A 67 -0.07 -13.36 -14.32
C PHE A 67 -1.57 -13.11 -14.23
N ALA A 68 -2.28 -13.96 -13.49
CA ALA A 68 -3.71 -13.86 -13.28
C ALA A 68 -4.02 -13.06 -12.01
N ALA A 69 -4.54 -11.84 -12.17
CA ALA A 69 -4.98 -10.96 -11.09
C ALA A 69 -6.49 -11.00 -10.89
N SER A 70 -6.94 -10.72 -9.67
CA SER A 70 -8.35 -10.51 -9.34
C SER A 70 -8.61 -9.05 -8.99
N PRO A 71 -9.10 -8.21 -9.93
CA PRO A 71 -9.34 -6.78 -9.67
C PRO A 71 -10.36 -6.50 -8.56
N LEU A 72 -11.15 -7.50 -8.17
CA LEU A 72 -12.13 -7.41 -7.08
C LEU A 72 -11.51 -7.60 -5.68
N LEU A 73 -10.23 -7.95 -5.57
CA LEU A 73 -9.52 -7.92 -4.29
C LEU A 73 -9.13 -6.49 -3.90
N GLY A 74 -8.74 -6.32 -2.64
CA GLY A 74 -8.38 -5.01 -2.12
C GLY A 74 -9.55 -4.03 -2.24
N ARG A 75 -9.32 -2.84 -2.75
CA ARG A 75 -10.33 -1.80 -2.90
C ARG A 75 -11.47 -2.17 -3.86
N GLY A 76 -11.23 -3.05 -4.83
CA GLY A 76 -12.28 -3.54 -5.72
C GLY A 76 -13.43 -4.27 -4.99
N SER A 77 -13.19 -4.77 -3.79
CA SER A 77 -14.20 -5.42 -2.96
C SER A 77 -15.32 -4.48 -2.49
N PHE A 78 -15.07 -3.19 -2.39
CA PHE A 78 -16.06 -2.24 -1.84
C PHE A 78 -17.33 -2.12 -2.67
N LEU A 79 -17.26 -2.27 -3.98
CA LEU A 79 -18.47 -2.34 -4.81
C LEU A 79 -19.35 -3.52 -4.41
N LEU A 80 -18.73 -4.69 -4.23
CA LEU A 80 -19.45 -5.90 -3.82
C LEU A 80 -20.02 -5.75 -2.41
N ILE A 81 -19.29 -5.10 -1.51
CA ILE A 81 -19.77 -4.77 -0.15
C ILE A 81 -21.03 -3.91 -0.22
N GLY A 82 -21.01 -2.85 -1.03
CA GLY A 82 -22.17 -1.95 -1.19
C GLY A 82 -23.41 -2.67 -1.73
N ILE A 83 -23.23 -3.50 -2.75
CA ILE A 83 -24.31 -4.31 -3.32
C ILE A 83 -24.85 -5.30 -2.29
N TRP A 84 -23.97 -6.02 -1.59
CA TRP A 84 -24.34 -6.99 -0.57
C TRP A 84 -25.10 -6.34 0.59
N TYR A 85 -24.62 -5.18 1.03
CA TYR A 85 -25.28 -4.39 2.05
C TYR A 85 -26.67 -3.96 1.63
N ALA A 86 -26.86 -3.50 0.38
CA ALA A 86 -28.15 -3.17 -0.17
C ALA A 86 -29.10 -4.36 -0.19
N ILE A 87 -28.61 -5.56 -0.56
CA ILE A 87 -29.40 -6.80 -0.51
C ILE A 87 -29.88 -7.12 0.91
N CYS A 88 -29.00 -7.02 1.90
CA CYS A 88 -29.35 -7.22 3.32
C CYS A 88 -30.46 -6.25 3.76
N TYR A 89 -30.38 -4.99 3.36
CA TYR A 89 -31.42 -4.00 3.64
C TYR A 89 -32.75 -4.33 2.98
N VAL A 90 -32.75 -4.70 1.72
CA VAL A 90 -33.99 -5.12 1.01
C VAL A 90 -34.63 -6.28 1.74
N MET A 91 -33.89 -7.31 2.12
CA MET A 91 -34.41 -8.45 2.87
C MET A 91 -34.97 -8.05 4.23
N TYR A 92 -34.29 -7.14 4.94
CA TYR A 92 -34.77 -6.60 6.20
C TYR A 92 -36.12 -5.89 6.03
N PHE A 93 -36.29 -5.06 5.00
CA PHE A 93 -37.56 -4.36 4.74
C PHE A 93 -38.67 -5.32 4.26
N VAL A 94 -38.35 -6.29 3.41
CA VAL A 94 -39.31 -7.32 2.98
C VAL A 94 -39.83 -8.13 4.18
N SER A 95 -39.03 -8.27 5.23
CA SER A 95 -39.42 -8.98 6.46
C SER A 95 -40.63 -8.37 7.21
N PHE A 96 -40.98 -7.09 6.91
CA PHE A 96 -42.20 -6.48 7.50
C PHE A 96 -43.48 -6.89 6.75
N ALA A 97 -43.37 -7.33 5.51
CA ALA A 97 -44.52 -7.84 4.75
C ALA A 97 -44.84 -9.33 5.08
N GLY A 98 -43.88 -10.04 5.71
CA GLY A 98 -44.06 -11.42 6.14
C GLY A 98 -44.84 -11.52 7.43
N GLY A 99 -45.55 -12.65 7.67
CA GLY A 99 -46.10 -12.97 8.96
C GLY A 99 -44.98 -13.16 10.00
N ARG A 100 -45.38 -13.35 11.29
CA ARG A 100 -44.43 -13.41 12.42
C ARG A 100 -43.20 -14.29 12.18
N VAL A 101 -43.43 -15.54 11.77
CA VAL A 101 -42.36 -16.53 11.56
C VAL A 101 -41.49 -16.14 10.36
N THR A 102 -42.11 -15.85 9.22
CA THR A 102 -41.38 -15.45 7.98
C THR A 102 -40.60 -14.16 8.19
N GLY A 103 -41.22 -13.18 8.87
CA GLY A 103 -40.55 -11.90 9.17
C GLY A 103 -39.34 -12.08 10.10
N ALA A 104 -39.45 -12.92 11.12
CA ALA A 104 -38.33 -13.25 12.00
C ALA A 104 -37.21 -13.98 11.25
N MET A 105 -37.57 -14.97 10.40
CA MET A 105 -36.59 -15.70 9.59
C MET A 105 -35.83 -14.80 8.61
N LEU A 106 -36.52 -13.90 7.91
CA LEU A 106 -35.88 -12.95 6.97
C LEU A 106 -34.98 -11.96 7.71
N THR A 107 -35.36 -11.50 8.89
CA THR A 107 -34.52 -10.63 9.74
C THR A 107 -33.26 -11.37 10.21
N LEU A 108 -33.41 -12.61 10.68
CA LEU A 108 -32.28 -13.45 11.07
C LEU A 108 -31.34 -13.72 9.89
N LEU A 109 -31.91 -14.03 8.72
CA LEU A 109 -31.12 -14.26 7.52
C LEU A 109 -30.35 -12.98 7.12
N SER A 110 -31.00 -11.81 7.18
CA SER A 110 -30.32 -10.53 6.93
C SER A 110 -29.14 -10.30 7.92
N LEU A 111 -29.33 -10.64 9.18
CA LEU A 111 -28.29 -10.55 10.21
C LEU A 111 -27.13 -11.51 9.94
N VAL A 112 -27.41 -12.75 9.60
CA VAL A 112 -26.39 -13.76 9.27
C VAL A 112 -25.63 -13.36 8.01
N MET A 113 -26.34 -12.86 7.01
CA MET A 113 -25.74 -12.39 5.76
C MET A 113 -24.80 -11.19 5.98
N ILE A 114 -25.18 -10.20 6.79
CA ILE A 114 -24.32 -9.04 7.03
C ILE A 114 -23.07 -9.43 7.84
N LEU A 115 -23.21 -10.28 8.83
CA LEU A 115 -22.07 -10.75 9.65
C LEU A 115 -21.14 -11.67 8.85
N GLY A 116 -21.69 -12.68 8.18
CA GLY A 116 -20.91 -13.63 7.37
C GLY A 116 -20.31 -12.98 6.13
N GLY A 117 -21.12 -12.24 5.36
CA GLY A 117 -20.66 -11.51 4.19
C GLY A 117 -19.65 -10.42 4.54
N GLY A 118 -19.89 -9.68 5.63
CA GLY A 118 -18.96 -8.67 6.12
C GLY A 118 -17.57 -9.24 6.42
N SER A 119 -17.52 -10.44 7.04
CA SER A 119 -16.26 -11.12 7.30
C SER A 119 -15.53 -11.54 6.02
N VAL A 120 -16.26 -12.08 5.04
CA VAL A 120 -15.69 -12.46 3.74
C VAL A 120 -15.15 -11.23 3.02
N PHE A 121 -15.91 -10.14 3.00
CA PHE A 121 -15.47 -8.88 2.37
C PHE A 121 -14.26 -8.25 3.05
N LEU A 122 -14.18 -8.32 4.38
CA LEU A 122 -12.99 -7.90 5.10
C LEU A 122 -11.75 -8.70 4.66
N LEU A 123 -11.88 -10.02 4.55
CA LEU A 123 -10.80 -10.87 4.04
C LEU A 123 -10.43 -10.54 2.58
N MET A 124 -11.41 -10.21 1.73
CA MET A 124 -11.15 -9.76 0.35
C MET A 124 -10.39 -8.43 0.34
N TYR A 125 -10.80 -7.49 1.19
CA TYR A 125 -10.12 -6.20 1.32
C TYR A 125 -8.68 -6.35 1.79
N LEU A 126 -8.43 -7.23 2.75
CA LEU A 126 -7.09 -7.54 3.25
C LEU A 126 -6.24 -8.36 2.24
N GLY A 127 -6.78 -8.65 1.06
CA GLY A 127 -6.06 -9.35 0.00
C GLY A 127 -5.84 -10.83 0.24
N ASN A 128 -6.81 -11.52 0.89
CA ASN A 128 -6.68 -12.95 1.16
C ASN A 128 -6.52 -13.78 -0.13
N SER A 129 -5.41 -14.48 -0.26
CA SER A 129 -5.04 -15.23 -1.47
C SER A 129 -6.00 -16.38 -1.79
N LYS A 130 -6.60 -17.02 -0.77
CA LYS A 130 -7.55 -18.13 -0.97
C LYS A 130 -8.84 -17.62 -1.64
N LEU A 131 -9.34 -16.46 -1.22
CA LEU A 131 -10.50 -15.83 -1.86
C LEU A 131 -10.17 -15.36 -3.27
N GLY A 132 -8.97 -14.85 -3.50
CA GLY A 132 -8.51 -14.47 -4.84
C GLY A 132 -8.54 -15.61 -5.87
N LYS A 133 -8.45 -16.88 -5.43
CA LYS A 133 -8.54 -18.05 -6.33
C LYS A 133 -9.95 -18.26 -6.89
N VAL A 134 -10.97 -17.85 -6.17
CA VAL A 134 -12.39 -18.05 -6.53
C VAL A 134 -12.95 -16.89 -7.35
N LEU A 135 -12.37 -15.70 -7.22
CA LEU A 135 -12.85 -14.51 -7.89
C LEU A 135 -12.49 -14.49 -9.39
N PRO A 136 -13.26 -13.78 -10.22
CA PRO A 136 -12.94 -13.57 -11.62
C PRO A 136 -11.52 -13.01 -11.80
N LYS A 137 -10.80 -13.57 -12.76
CA LYS A 137 -9.43 -13.20 -13.06
C LYS A 137 -9.29 -12.47 -14.36
N LYS A 138 -8.35 -11.54 -14.42
CA LYS A 138 -7.87 -10.87 -15.62
C LYS A 138 -6.35 -10.96 -15.66
N VAL A 139 -5.79 -10.80 -16.86
CA VAL A 139 -4.33 -10.77 -17.02
C VAL A 139 -3.80 -9.41 -16.62
N SER A 140 -2.75 -9.40 -15.81
CA SER A 140 -1.92 -8.26 -15.48
C SER A 140 -0.46 -8.62 -15.72
N TYR A 141 0.45 -7.66 -15.61
CA TYR A 141 1.86 -7.84 -15.94
C TYR A 141 2.76 -7.24 -14.86
N ASN A 142 3.79 -7.97 -14.46
CA ASN A 142 4.96 -7.41 -13.80
C ASN A 142 6.01 -7.04 -14.86
N VAL A 143 6.77 -5.99 -14.61
CA VAL A 143 7.96 -5.65 -15.39
C VAL A 143 9.17 -6.10 -14.60
N VAL A 144 10.02 -6.91 -15.18
CA VAL A 144 11.24 -7.42 -14.54
C VAL A 144 12.43 -7.05 -15.40
N SER A 145 13.41 -6.38 -14.80
CA SER A 145 14.67 -6.03 -15.44
C SER A 145 15.84 -6.54 -14.60
N GLU A 146 16.75 -7.23 -15.26
CA GLU A 146 17.94 -7.81 -14.62
C GLU A 146 19.18 -7.21 -15.26
N SER A 147 20.11 -6.68 -14.47
CA SER A 147 21.36 -6.14 -15.00
C SER A 147 22.14 -7.23 -15.77
N CYS A 148 22.81 -6.82 -16.85
CA CYS A 148 23.46 -7.74 -17.78
C CYS A 148 24.69 -8.47 -17.25
N ASN A 149 25.12 -8.17 -16.03
CA ASN A 149 26.18 -8.92 -15.40
C ASN A 149 25.76 -10.39 -15.28
N ASP A 150 26.41 -11.23 -16.07
CA ASP A 150 26.17 -12.68 -16.17
C ASP A 150 26.55 -13.44 -14.88
N VAL A 151 26.23 -12.85 -13.73
CA VAL A 151 26.48 -13.47 -12.43
C VAL A 151 25.44 -14.55 -12.22
N LYS A 152 25.61 -15.67 -12.93
CA LYS A 152 24.74 -16.87 -12.83
C LYS A 152 24.63 -17.41 -11.40
N ASN A 153 25.49 -16.95 -10.49
CA ASN A 153 25.58 -17.39 -9.10
C ASN A 153 25.74 -16.20 -8.14
N ALA A 154 25.09 -15.08 -8.41
CA ALA A 154 25.13 -13.94 -7.50
C ALA A 154 24.64 -14.36 -6.11
N LYS A 155 25.50 -14.23 -5.11
CA LYS A 155 25.18 -14.53 -3.70
C LYS A 155 24.47 -13.37 -3.03
N ASN A 156 24.69 -12.17 -3.54
CA ASN A 156 24.15 -10.93 -3.00
C ASN A 156 23.20 -10.29 -4.02
N VAL A 157 21.90 -10.53 -3.89
CA VAL A 157 20.89 -10.00 -4.79
C VAL A 157 20.07 -8.95 -4.07
N LEU A 158 19.96 -7.75 -4.68
CA LEU A 158 19.05 -6.70 -4.26
C LEU A 158 17.93 -6.54 -5.28
N ILE A 159 16.70 -6.65 -4.84
CA ILE A 159 15.52 -6.30 -5.61
C ILE A 159 15.10 -4.89 -5.23
N VAL A 160 15.14 -3.94 -6.19
CA VAL A 160 14.51 -2.64 -6.08
C VAL A 160 13.15 -2.74 -6.73
N CYS A 161 12.09 -2.46 -5.99
CA CYS A 161 10.74 -2.65 -6.52
C CYS A 161 9.78 -1.52 -6.16
N ASP A 162 8.79 -1.36 -7.03
CA ASP A 162 7.67 -0.45 -6.92
C ASP A 162 6.38 -1.09 -7.47
N ASN A 163 5.31 -0.33 -7.55
CA ASN A 163 4.10 -0.75 -8.29
C ASN A 163 3.64 0.35 -9.25
N HIS A 164 3.24 -0.05 -10.44
CA HIS A 164 2.77 0.85 -11.49
C HIS A 164 1.26 0.92 -11.62
N ASP A 165 0.51 0.10 -10.89
CA ASP A 165 -0.96 0.18 -10.88
C ASP A 165 -1.45 1.31 -9.96
N ALA A 166 -2.57 1.92 -10.33
CA ALA A 166 -3.20 2.98 -9.55
C ALA A 166 -4.30 2.42 -8.64
N THR A 167 -4.51 3.09 -7.51
CA THR A 167 -5.62 2.75 -6.62
C THR A 167 -6.94 3.29 -7.17
N LEU A 168 -8.04 2.56 -6.91
CA LEU A 168 -9.38 3.10 -7.11
C LEU A 168 -9.55 4.36 -6.24
N GLY A 169 -9.86 5.47 -6.88
CA GLY A 169 -10.05 6.76 -6.23
C GLY A 169 -11.49 6.98 -5.76
N SER A 170 -11.69 8.10 -5.08
CA SER A 170 -13.02 8.59 -4.70
C SER A 170 -13.38 9.80 -5.55
N PRO A 171 -14.64 9.92 -6.04
CA PRO A 171 -15.10 11.13 -6.74
C PRO A 171 -15.07 12.38 -5.88
N VAL A 172 -14.94 12.22 -4.56
CA VAL A 172 -14.84 13.32 -3.57
C VAL A 172 -13.43 13.46 -3.01
N LYS A 173 -12.41 13.15 -3.82
CA LYS A 173 -10.99 13.23 -3.40
C LYS A 173 -10.63 14.61 -2.81
N ASP A 174 -11.17 15.67 -3.40
CA ASP A 174 -10.88 17.06 -3.02
C ASP A 174 -11.67 17.54 -1.81
N PHE A 175 -12.66 16.75 -1.35
CA PHE A 175 -13.49 17.08 -0.18
C PHE A 175 -13.11 16.22 1.03
N ASN A 176 -12.02 16.60 1.70
CA ASN A 176 -11.49 15.87 2.87
C ASN A 176 -12.55 15.61 3.95
N LEU A 177 -13.44 16.58 4.21
CA LEU A 177 -14.52 16.42 5.19
C LEU A 177 -15.50 15.35 4.77
N VAL A 178 -15.96 15.37 3.51
CA VAL A 178 -16.93 14.38 2.99
C VAL A 178 -16.32 12.99 3.02
N ARG A 179 -15.05 12.86 2.64
CA ARG A 179 -14.30 11.59 2.71
C ARG A 179 -14.24 11.04 4.12
N LYS A 180 -13.86 11.87 5.11
CA LYS A 180 -13.84 11.50 6.54
C LYS A 180 -15.23 11.10 7.03
N LEU A 181 -16.26 11.84 6.65
CA LEU A 181 -17.66 11.50 7.00
C LEU A 181 -18.07 10.15 6.40
N CYS A 182 -17.77 9.86 5.13
CA CYS A 182 -18.07 8.56 4.53
C CYS A 182 -17.42 7.40 5.29
N MET A 183 -16.17 7.59 5.74
CA MET A 183 -15.43 6.57 6.50
C MET A 183 -16.04 6.27 7.87
N ILE A 184 -16.75 7.23 8.46
CA ILE A 184 -17.46 7.06 9.73
C ILE A 184 -18.88 6.54 9.48
N VAL A 185 -19.58 7.12 8.52
CA VAL A 185 -21.01 6.82 8.23
C VAL A 185 -21.19 5.37 7.79
N ALA A 186 -20.29 4.83 6.96
CA ALA A 186 -20.41 3.45 6.48
C ALA A 186 -20.41 2.41 7.62
N PRO A 187 -19.39 2.34 8.51
CA PRO A 187 -19.39 1.38 9.60
C PRO A 187 -20.48 1.64 10.64
N VAL A 188 -20.81 2.91 10.93
CA VAL A 188 -21.90 3.27 11.84
C VAL A 188 -23.24 2.79 11.31
N SER A 189 -23.49 2.92 10.01
CA SER A 189 -24.71 2.44 9.37
C SER A 189 -24.83 0.89 9.46
N VAL A 190 -23.74 0.18 9.26
CA VAL A 190 -23.72 -1.30 9.46
C VAL A 190 -24.02 -1.67 10.90
N PHE A 191 -23.43 -0.96 11.85
CA PHE A 191 -23.70 -1.19 13.28
C PHE A 191 -25.16 -0.94 13.63
N ILE A 192 -25.76 0.17 13.16
CA ILE A 192 -27.18 0.48 13.33
C ILE A 192 -28.03 -0.64 12.76
N PHE A 193 -27.70 -1.13 11.56
CA PHE A 193 -28.43 -2.23 10.93
C PHE A 193 -28.43 -3.50 11.77
N ILE A 194 -27.26 -3.92 12.24
CA ILE A 194 -27.11 -5.10 13.12
C ILE A 194 -27.94 -4.92 14.39
N LEU A 195 -27.82 -3.75 15.04
CA LEU A 195 -28.59 -3.45 16.26
C LEU A 195 -30.09 -3.57 16.02
N PHE A 196 -30.61 -3.01 14.93
CA PHE A 196 -32.04 -3.05 14.62
C PHE A 196 -32.51 -4.44 14.21
N CYS A 197 -31.69 -5.26 13.58
CA CYS A 197 -32.02 -6.67 13.36
C CYS A 197 -32.21 -7.40 14.71
N ILE A 198 -31.29 -7.22 15.66
CA ILE A 198 -31.36 -7.83 17.00
C ILE A 198 -32.56 -7.31 17.76
N LEU A 199 -32.78 -6.02 17.83
CA LEU A 199 -33.90 -5.41 18.54
C LEU A 199 -35.25 -5.86 17.94
N LYS A 200 -35.37 -5.93 16.63
CA LYS A 200 -36.58 -6.40 15.94
C LYS A 200 -36.89 -7.86 16.30
N MET A 201 -35.87 -8.73 16.37
CA MET A 201 -36.07 -10.13 16.78
C MET A 201 -36.44 -10.26 18.26
N ALA A 202 -35.84 -9.43 19.12
CA ALA A 202 -36.11 -9.48 20.55
C ALA A 202 -37.49 -8.92 20.95
N ILE A 203 -37.89 -7.79 20.35
CA ILE A 203 -39.12 -7.07 20.74
C ILE A 203 -40.32 -7.54 19.90
N GLY A 204 -40.06 -7.98 18.67
CA GLY A 204 -41.11 -8.26 17.69
C GLY A 204 -41.81 -6.99 17.18
N THR A 205 -42.61 -7.15 16.16
CA THR A 205 -43.42 -6.06 15.56
C THR A 205 -44.92 -6.22 15.82
N GLU A 206 -45.31 -7.12 16.67
CA GLU A 206 -46.70 -7.45 17.04
C GLU A 206 -47.06 -6.95 18.45
N GLY A 207 -48.37 -6.99 18.77
CA GLY A 207 -48.89 -6.62 20.11
C GLY A 207 -49.13 -5.10 20.22
N ALA A 208 -49.11 -4.60 21.47
CA ALA A 208 -49.37 -3.17 21.74
C ALA A 208 -48.37 -2.25 20.99
N ASN A 209 -48.92 -1.13 20.47
CA ASN A 209 -48.14 -0.10 19.77
C ASN A 209 -47.42 -0.58 18.46
N VAL A 210 -48.05 -1.51 17.72
CA VAL A 210 -47.52 -2.04 16.44
C VAL A 210 -47.06 -0.94 15.48
N ALA A 211 -47.88 0.07 15.26
CA ALA A 211 -47.57 1.18 14.37
C ALA A 211 -46.29 1.94 14.78
N ALA A 212 -46.15 2.22 16.09
CA ALA A 212 -44.95 2.91 16.61
C ALA A 212 -43.69 2.03 16.47
N LYS A 213 -43.84 0.71 16.76
CA LYS A 213 -42.72 -0.23 16.57
C LYS A 213 -42.27 -0.35 15.11
N ILE A 214 -43.23 -0.48 14.16
CA ILE A 214 -42.93 -0.56 12.76
C ILE A 214 -42.23 0.75 12.31
N SER A 215 -42.75 1.91 12.71
CA SER A 215 -42.13 3.18 12.37
C SER A 215 -40.71 3.29 12.89
N ALA A 216 -40.46 2.94 14.15
CA ALA A 216 -39.13 2.97 14.75
C ALA A 216 -38.14 2.01 14.04
N PHE A 217 -38.58 0.80 13.75
CA PHE A 217 -37.75 -0.21 13.05
C PHE A 217 -37.60 0.04 11.55
N THR A 218 -38.33 0.99 10.98
CA THR A 218 -38.26 1.30 9.54
C THR A 218 -37.52 2.60 9.27
N ILE A 219 -37.87 3.70 9.95
CA ILE A 219 -37.36 5.03 9.59
C ILE A 219 -35.86 5.13 9.83
N LEU A 220 -35.39 4.79 11.04
CA LEU A 220 -33.97 4.96 11.36
C LEU A 220 -33.05 4.01 10.57
N PRO A 221 -33.37 2.70 10.42
CA PRO A 221 -32.63 1.85 9.52
C PRO A 221 -32.67 2.32 8.06
N PHE A 222 -33.81 2.81 7.55
CA PHE A 222 -33.93 3.30 6.18
C PHE A 222 -32.98 4.48 5.94
N VAL A 223 -33.02 5.49 6.80
CA VAL A 223 -32.16 6.67 6.71
C VAL A 223 -30.68 6.27 6.81
N SER A 224 -30.33 5.45 7.83
CA SER A 224 -28.94 5.01 7.99
C SER A 224 -28.47 4.16 6.81
N GLY A 225 -29.34 3.32 6.23
CA GLY A 225 -29.05 2.48 5.07
C GLY A 225 -28.73 3.29 3.82
N ILE A 226 -29.54 4.30 3.52
CA ILE A 226 -29.30 5.19 2.36
C ILE A 226 -27.94 5.87 2.53
N PHE A 227 -27.68 6.46 3.69
CA PHE A 227 -26.38 7.12 3.95
C PHE A 227 -25.22 6.14 3.93
N GLY A 228 -25.38 4.93 4.48
CA GLY A 228 -24.35 3.90 4.45
C GLY A 228 -24.01 3.42 3.03
N ILE A 229 -25.04 3.10 2.22
CA ILE A 229 -24.85 2.70 0.82
C ILE A 229 -24.22 3.85 0.02
N ALA A 230 -24.72 5.08 0.20
CA ALA A 230 -24.16 6.25 -0.44
C ALA A 230 -22.68 6.44 -0.07
N ALA A 231 -22.33 6.26 1.21
CA ALA A 231 -20.94 6.37 1.67
C ALA A 231 -20.04 5.31 1.00
N PHE A 232 -20.50 4.06 0.84
CA PHE A 232 -19.74 3.03 0.10
C PHE A 232 -19.55 3.41 -1.37
N VAL A 233 -20.60 3.88 -2.06
CA VAL A 233 -20.54 4.23 -3.49
C VAL A 233 -19.69 5.49 -3.72
N ILE A 234 -19.82 6.50 -2.87
CA ILE A 234 -19.09 7.78 -3.01
C ILE A 234 -17.62 7.61 -2.66
N HIS A 235 -17.32 6.89 -1.58
CA HIS A 235 -15.94 6.75 -1.14
C HIS A 235 -15.12 5.80 -2.00
N PHE A 236 -15.75 4.76 -2.55
CA PHE A 236 -15.10 3.71 -3.31
C PHE A 236 -15.75 3.56 -4.69
N SER A 237 -15.55 4.57 -5.53
CA SER A 237 -16.06 4.51 -6.89
C SER A 237 -15.40 3.36 -7.67
N PRO A 238 -16.21 2.48 -8.30
CA PRO A 238 -15.69 1.41 -9.15
C PRO A 238 -15.31 1.89 -10.54
N PHE A 239 -15.51 3.19 -10.85
CA PHE A 239 -15.29 3.71 -12.19
C PHE A 239 -13.82 4.10 -12.38
N GLU A 240 -13.22 3.62 -13.46
CA GLU A 240 -11.81 3.88 -13.83
C GLU A 240 -11.45 5.37 -13.87
N LYS A 241 -12.40 6.21 -14.32
CA LYS A 241 -12.19 7.66 -14.38
C LYS A 241 -11.88 8.35 -13.03
N PHE A 242 -12.07 7.64 -11.93
CA PHE A 242 -11.73 8.09 -10.60
C PHE A 242 -10.51 7.36 -10.04
N ALA A 243 -9.74 6.67 -10.90
CA ALA A 243 -8.46 6.12 -10.46
C ALA A 243 -7.65 7.25 -9.83
N ARG A 244 -7.10 7.00 -8.64
CA ARG A 244 -6.26 7.97 -7.95
C ARG A 244 -4.90 7.94 -8.61
N GLU A 245 -4.37 9.09 -8.93
CA GLU A 245 -2.95 9.29 -9.10
C GLU A 245 -2.22 8.65 -7.90
N ASN A 246 -1.14 8.15 -7.88
CA ASN A 246 -0.42 7.28 -8.69
C ASN A 246 1.01 7.27 -8.16
N ASN A 247 1.61 6.17 -8.27
CA ASN A 247 3.01 5.97 -7.97
C ASN A 247 3.95 6.41 -9.11
N GLY A 248 3.55 7.31 -10.01
CA GLY A 248 4.38 7.71 -11.13
C GLY A 248 5.77 8.17 -10.70
N VAL A 249 5.84 9.01 -9.67
CA VAL A 249 7.12 9.45 -9.09
C VAL A 249 7.88 8.29 -8.45
N ALA A 250 7.21 7.44 -7.67
CA ALA A 250 7.85 6.29 -7.04
C ALA A 250 8.43 5.33 -8.08
N THR A 251 7.66 5.04 -9.15
CA THR A 251 8.11 4.22 -10.28
C THR A 251 9.32 4.84 -10.96
N SER A 252 9.28 6.14 -11.25
CA SER A 252 10.41 6.83 -11.91
C SER A 252 11.67 6.83 -11.04
N ILE A 253 11.56 7.06 -9.73
CA ILE A 253 12.68 7.00 -8.78
C ILE A 253 13.24 5.57 -8.67
N ALA A 254 12.39 4.55 -8.60
CA ALA A 254 12.83 3.16 -8.54
C ALA A 254 13.58 2.76 -9.83
N MET A 255 13.05 3.16 -10.98
CA MET A 255 13.71 2.95 -12.28
C MET A 255 15.03 3.68 -12.37
N ALA A 256 15.10 4.96 -11.99
CA ALA A 256 16.33 5.75 -11.99
C ALA A 256 17.38 5.15 -11.06
N THR A 257 16.96 4.67 -9.85
CA THR A 257 17.84 3.98 -8.91
C THR A 257 18.43 2.72 -9.53
N TYR A 258 17.62 1.92 -10.21
CA TYR A 258 18.08 0.73 -10.91
C TYR A 258 19.01 1.06 -12.08
N ALA A 259 18.64 2.02 -12.93
CA ALA A 259 19.43 2.45 -14.10
C ALA A 259 20.81 2.94 -13.67
N TYR A 260 20.91 3.73 -12.60
CA TYR A 260 22.17 4.22 -12.04
C TYR A 260 23.16 3.09 -11.75
N PHE A 261 22.71 1.99 -11.16
CA PHE A 261 23.57 0.82 -10.91
C PHE A 261 23.80 -0.04 -12.17
N ALA A 262 22.85 -0.06 -13.09
CA ALA A 262 23.00 -0.80 -14.35
C ALA A 262 24.05 -0.14 -15.28
N GLU A 263 24.16 1.19 -15.26
CA GLU A 263 25.14 1.97 -15.98
C GLU A 263 26.53 1.99 -15.32
N GLN A 264 26.57 1.79 -14.00
CA GLN A 264 27.79 1.82 -13.19
C GLN A 264 28.00 0.49 -12.44
N PRO A 265 28.19 -0.62 -13.15
CA PRO A 265 28.30 -1.93 -12.52
C PRO A 265 29.51 -2.07 -11.58
N GLU A 266 30.51 -1.21 -11.69
CA GLU A 266 31.68 -1.14 -10.82
C GLU A 266 31.33 -0.67 -9.39
N LEU A 267 30.15 -0.09 -9.17
CA LEU A 267 29.65 0.24 -7.84
C LEU A 267 29.14 -0.98 -7.08
N LEU A 268 28.93 -2.09 -7.78
CA LEU A 268 28.46 -3.35 -7.23
C LEU A 268 29.66 -4.28 -7.00
N ALA A 269 29.61 -5.08 -5.93
CA ALA A 269 30.59 -6.15 -5.73
C ALA A 269 30.48 -7.22 -6.84
N ASP A 270 31.57 -7.94 -7.12
CA ASP A 270 31.63 -8.92 -8.21
C ASP A 270 30.57 -10.03 -8.11
N ASP A 271 30.11 -10.35 -6.90
CA ASP A 271 29.08 -11.36 -6.63
C ASP A 271 27.68 -10.75 -6.42
N ALA A 272 27.53 -9.45 -6.67
CA ALA A 272 26.31 -8.71 -6.45
C ALA A 272 25.49 -8.55 -7.72
N LYS A 273 24.17 -8.60 -7.59
CA LYS A 273 23.22 -8.40 -8.67
C LYS A 273 22.08 -7.47 -8.20
N ILE A 274 21.74 -6.52 -9.05
CA ILE A 274 20.53 -5.70 -8.86
C ILE A 274 19.44 -6.15 -9.84
N VAL A 275 18.23 -6.24 -9.34
CA VAL A 275 17.02 -6.58 -10.10
C VAL A 275 15.99 -5.51 -9.85
N TYR A 276 15.38 -5.01 -10.89
CA TYR A 276 14.23 -4.11 -10.79
C TYR A 276 12.94 -4.86 -11.06
N VAL A 277 11.92 -4.61 -10.24
CA VAL A 277 10.59 -5.17 -10.46
C VAL A 277 9.52 -4.14 -10.21
N SER A 278 8.71 -3.84 -11.24
CA SER A 278 7.49 -3.05 -11.08
C SER A 278 6.27 -3.95 -11.14
N PHE A 279 5.44 -3.88 -10.10
CA PHE A 279 4.30 -4.79 -9.94
C PHE A 279 3.02 -4.20 -10.50
N GLY A 280 2.32 -5.01 -11.32
CA GLY A 280 0.94 -4.75 -11.68
C GLY A 280 -0.05 -5.36 -10.68
N ALA A 281 -1.27 -4.88 -10.65
CA ALA A 281 -2.36 -5.35 -9.79
C ALA A 281 -1.98 -5.48 -8.30
N GLU A 282 -1.06 -4.64 -7.83
CA GLU A 282 -0.60 -4.64 -6.45
C GLU A 282 -1.69 -4.09 -5.52
N ASN A 283 -2.39 -3.05 -5.96
CA ASN A 283 -3.54 -2.48 -5.26
C ASN A 283 -4.78 -3.42 -5.23
N ALA A 284 -4.76 -4.48 -6.01
CA ALA A 284 -5.75 -5.56 -5.98
C ALA A 284 -5.32 -6.72 -5.06
N GLY A 285 -4.89 -6.40 -3.85
CA GLY A 285 -4.54 -7.37 -2.82
C GLY A 285 -3.18 -8.02 -3.05
N HIS A 286 -2.19 -7.27 -3.49
CA HIS A 286 -0.80 -7.70 -3.69
C HIS A 286 -0.69 -8.89 -4.67
N CYS A 287 -1.45 -8.82 -5.80
CA CYS A 287 -1.43 -9.91 -6.78
C CYS A 287 -0.09 -10.00 -7.50
N GLY A 288 0.51 -8.87 -7.87
CA GLY A 288 1.76 -8.79 -8.63
C GLY A 288 2.96 -9.32 -7.85
N SER A 289 3.19 -8.78 -6.66
CA SER A 289 4.31 -9.20 -5.81
C SER A 289 4.22 -10.68 -5.39
N ARG A 290 3.00 -11.16 -5.10
CA ARG A 290 2.80 -12.60 -4.82
C ARG A 290 3.08 -13.49 -6.02
N ALA A 291 2.60 -13.09 -7.20
CA ALA A 291 2.85 -13.86 -8.42
C ALA A 291 4.35 -13.92 -8.72
N PHE A 292 5.08 -12.83 -8.51
CA PHE A 292 6.52 -12.80 -8.68
C PHE A 292 7.24 -13.74 -7.69
N VAL A 293 6.93 -13.64 -6.41
CA VAL A 293 7.54 -14.50 -5.37
C VAL A 293 7.26 -15.98 -5.63
N GLU A 294 6.04 -16.33 -6.07
CA GLU A 294 5.68 -17.71 -6.41
C GLU A 294 6.40 -18.21 -7.68
N ALA A 295 6.68 -17.33 -8.64
CA ALA A 295 7.34 -17.69 -9.91
C ALA A 295 8.86 -17.75 -9.81
N HIS A 296 9.46 -17.05 -8.85
CA HIS A 296 10.91 -16.83 -8.74
C HIS A 296 11.48 -17.31 -7.40
N PRO A 297 11.47 -18.62 -7.12
CA PRO A 297 12.07 -19.19 -5.90
C PRO A 297 13.59 -18.94 -5.81
N GLU A 298 14.27 -18.68 -6.93
CA GLU A 298 15.68 -18.30 -6.97
C GLU A 298 15.99 -16.99 -6.23
N PHE A 299 15.00 -16.14 -6.02
CA PHE A 299 15.13 -14.89 -5.26
C PHE A 299 14.69 -15.02 -3.79
N ALA A 300 14.52 -16.23 -3.26
CA ALA A 300 14.06 -16.43 -1.87
C ALA A 300 15.00 -15.85 -0.81
N SER A 301 16.30 -15.68 -1.12
CA SER A 301 17.30 -15.04 -0.24
C SER A 301 17.60 -13.58 -0.61
N ALA A 302 16.99 -13.06 -1.67
CA ALA A 302 17.24 -11.69 -2.11
C ALA A 302 16.77 -10.67 -1.06
N LYS A 303 17.56 -9.63 -0.89
CA LYS A 303 17.18 -8.43 -0.12
C LYS A 303 16.25 -7.57 -0.96
N VAL A 304 15.29 -6.92 -0.33
CA VAL A 304 14.27 -6.14 -1.05
C VAL A 304 14.21 -4.71 -0.50
N LEU A 305 14.43 -3.75 -1.39
CA LEU A 305 14.18 -2.33 -1.16
C LEU A 305 12.93 -1.92 -1.95
N ALA A 306 11.82 -1.79 -1.27
CA ALA A 306 10.57 -1.39 -1.87
C ALA A 306 10.37 0.13 -1.78
N ILE A 307 9.99 0.75 -2.88
CA ILE A 307 9.66 2.18 -2.97
C ILE A 307 8.14 2.26 -3.15
N GLY A 308 7.48 2.68 -2.08
CA GLY A 308 6.03 2.84 -2.08
C GLY A 308 5.59 4.24 -2.52
N ASP A 309 4.36 4.63 -2.16
CA ASP A 309 3.81 5.93 -2.54
C ASP A 309 4.68 7.10 -2.08
N ILE A 310 5.08 7.98 -3.00
CA ILE A 310 5.81 9.22 -2.74
C ILE A 310 4.89 10.40 -3.02
N LEU A 311 4.28 10.94 -1.98
CA LEU A 311 3.27 12.01 -2.07
C LEU A 311 3.75 13.34 -1.48
N SER A 312 4.85 13.36 -0.75
CA SER A 312 5.42 14.55 -0.10
C SER A 312 6.91 14.37 0.17
N GLY A 313 7.60 15.44 0.59
CA GLY A 313 8.99 15.38 1.04
C GLY A 313 9.20 14.76 2.43
N ASN A 314 8.15 14.27 3.10
CA ASN A 314 8.26 13.62 4.41
C ASN A 314 8.50 12.13 4.23
N PHE A 315 9.75 11.72 4.15
CA PHE A 315 10.12 10.32 3.94
C PHE A 315 10.02 9.52 5.23
N GLN A 316 9.51 8.31 5.09
CA GLN A 316 9.34 7.36 6.19
C GLN A 316 9.83 5.99 5.75
N VAL A 317 10.41 5.24 6.68
CA VAL A 317 10.68 3.83 6.50
C VAL A 317 9.75 3.00 7.37
N ALA A 318 9.14 1.98 6.81
CA ALA A 318 8.26 1.07 7.53
C ALA A 318 9.08 -0.08 8.15
N GLU A 319 8.86 -0.34 9.44
CA GLU A 319 9.43 -1.47 10.16
C GLU A 319 8.52 -2.70 10.15
N CYS A 320 7.23 -2.50 9.94
CA CYS A 320 6.25 -3.60 9.85
C CYS A 320 4.98 -3.19 9.11
N ASP A 321 4.16 -4.18 8.77
CA ASP A 321 2.72 -4.01 8.50
C ASP A 321 1.93 -4.42 9.75
N ALA A 322 1.58 -3.46 10.57
CA ALA A 322 0.89 -3.69 11.86
C ALA A 322 -0.51 -4.33 11.71
N ILE A 323 -1.18 -4.17 10.56
CA ILE A 323 -2.50 -4.76 10.31
C ILE A 323 -2.38 -6.24 9.96
N ARG A 324 -1.35 -6.58 9.18
CA ARG A 324 -1.13 -7.95 8.71
C ARG A 324 -0.17 -8.73 9.60
N ASN A 325 0.36 -8.08 10.64
CA ASN A 325 1.36 -8.62 11.57
C ASN A 325 2.55 -9.23 10.82
N ILE A 326 3.21 -8.38 10.01
CA ILE A 326 4.37 -8.74 9.21
C ILE A 326 5.51 -7.81 9.61
N ASP A 327 6.58 -8.36 10.14
CA ASP A 327 7.78 -7.59 10.48
C ASP A 327 8.70 -7.50 9.26
N PHE A 328 9.36 -6.35 9.10
CA PHE A 328 10.39 -6.12 8.10
C PHE A 328 11.77 -6.27 8.71
N SER A 329 12.81 -6.28 7.89
CA SER A 329 14.19 -6.48 8.35
C SER A 329 14.72 -5.21 9.03
N LEU A 330 14.96 -5.26 10.33
CA LEU A 330 15.56 -4.14 11.07
C LEU A 330 16.93 -3.76 10.51
N ASP A 331 17.69 -4.72 9.98
CA ASP A 331 18.98 -4.46 9.35
C ASP A 331 18.86 -3.61 8.08
N LEU A 332 17.87 -3.90 7.23
CA LEU A 332 17.63 -3.11 6.04
C LEU A 332 17.06 -1.74 6.40
N VAL A 333 16.15 -1.68 7.36
CA VAL A 333 15.62 -0.43 7.90
C VAL A 333 16.74 0.45 8.46
N SER A 334 17.65 -0.13 9.24
CA SER A 334 18.81 0.60 9.76
C SER A 334 19.78 1.07 8.67
N SER A 335 19.88 0.32 7.56
CA SER A 335 20.68 0.74 6.41
C SER A 335 20.07 1.96 5.69
N VAL A 336 18.74 2.04 5.61
CA VAL A 336 18.04 3.23 5.09
C VAL A 336 18.27 4.44 6.00
N HIS A 337 18.15 4.29 7.33
CA HIS A 337 18.43 5.38 8.27
C HIS A 337 19.88 5.83 8.21
N ALA A 338 20.84 4.89 8.15
CA ALA A 338 22.25 5.23 8.03
C ALA A 338 22.56 6.00 6.73
N SER A 339 21.93 5.63 5.62
CA SER A 339 22.01 6.39 4.36
C SER A 339 21.46 7.81 4.52
N ALA A 340 20.30 7.95 5.16
CA ALA A 340 19.66 9.24 5.40
C ALA A 340 20.56 10.17 6.25
N ILE A 341 21.14 9.65 7.32
CA ILE A 341 22.03 10.41 8.22
C ILE A 341 23.26 10.92 7.47
N GLU A 342 23.94 10.06 6.70
CA GLU A 342 25.13 10.44 5.93
C GLU A 342 24.85 11.54 4.90
N GLN A 343 23.67 11.49 4.30
CA GLN A 343 23.27 12.46 3.28
C GLN A 343 22.56 13.69 3.86
N GLY A 344 22.30 13.71 5.18
CA GLY A 344 21.58 14.77 5.88
C GLY A 344 20.12 14.88 5.47
N ILE A 345 19.51 13.76 5.07
CA ILE A 345 18.10 13.65 4.70
C ILE A 345 17.32 13.25 5.95
N THR A 346 16.20 13.92 6.20
CA THR A 346 15.32 13.55 7.31
C THR A 346 14.42 12.40 6.90
N VAL A 347 14.59 11.26 7.57
CA VAL A 347 13.72 10.09 7.43
C VAL A 347 13.20 9.69 8.80
N SER A 348 11.91 9.53 8.95
CA SER A 348 11.30 9.06 10.18
C SER A 348 10.90 7.60 10.07
N THR A 349 10.92 6.90 11.20
CA THR A 349 10.32 5.57 11.28
C THR A 349 8.80 5.71 11.31
N MET A 350 8.11 4.86 10.58
CA MET A 350 6.67 4.83 10.59
C MET A 350 6.15 4.24 11.92
N PRO A 351 5.42 5.01 12.76
CA PRO A 351 5.09 4.60 14.12
C PRO A 351 4.11 3.43 14.16
N HIS A 352 4.39 2.40 15.00
CA HIS A 352 3.60 1.17 15.10
C HIS A 352 2.23 1.35 15.76
N ASP A 353 2.11 2.26 16.72
CA ASP A 353 1.00 2.23 17.70
C ASP A 353 -0.11 3.24 17.46
N THR A 354 0.06 4.18 16.53
CA THR A 354 -0.97 5.19 16.30
C THR A 354 -2.12 4.68 15.44
N PHE A 355 -3.35 5.05 15.81
CA PHE A 355 -4.54 4.75 15.01
C PHE A 355 -4.43 5.26 13.56
N ALA A 356 -3.82 6.45 13.38
CA ALA A 356 -3.56 7.02 12.07
C ALA A 356 -2.64 6.11 11.23
N HIS A 357 -1.63 5.51 11.84
CA HIS A 357 -0.71 4.60 11.17
C HIS A 357 -1.38 3.29 10.78
N LYS A 358 -2.12 2.65 11.70
CA LYS A 358 -2.91 1.45 11.38
C LYS A 358 -3.89 1.72 10.24
N PHE A 359 -4.45 2.92 10.19
CA PHE A 359 -5.34 3.32 9.11
C PHE A 359 -4.61 3.52 7.77
N ASN A 360 -3.40 4.09 7.78
CA ASN A 360 -2.54 4.23 6.60
C ASN A 360 -2.03 2.87 6.09
N SER A 361 -1.80 1.92 6.99
CA SER A 361 -1.37 0.55 6.67
C SER A 361 -2.48 -0.33 6.10
N LEU A 362 -3.74 0.15 6.04
CA LEU A 362 -4.85 -0.62 5.44
C LEU A 362 -4.55 -1.07 4.00
N HIS A 363 -3.76 -0.29 3.26
CA HIS A 363 -3.40 -0.63 1.88
C HIS A 363 -2.30 -1.69 1.79
N GLY A 364 -1.59 -1.97 2.90
CA GLY A 364 -0.42 -2.84 2.93
C GLY A 364 0.80 -2.22 2.26
N PHE A 365 1.85 -3.01 2.17
CA PHE A 365 3.12 -2.65 1.55
C PHE A 365 3.48 -3.66 0.47
N ILE A 366 4.15 -3.21 -0.57
CA ILE A 366 4.67 -4.03 -1.68
C ILE A 366 5.56 -5.16 -1.14
N SER A 367 6.36 -4.84 -0.13
CA SER A 367 7.27 -5.78 0.55
C SER A 367 6.57 -6.92 1.31
N ASN A 368 5.25 -6.84 1.56
CA ASN A 368 4.54 -7.85 2.34
C ASN A 368 4.64 -9.28 1.78
N ALA A 369 4.63 -9.42 0.45
CA ALA A 369 4.73 -10.74 -0.16
C ALA A 369 6.12 -11.34 0.07
N PHE A 370 7.15 -10.53 -0.05
CA PHE A 370 8.54 -10.91 0.17
C PHE A 370 8.83 -11.22 1.63
N ALA A 371 8.41 -10.35 2.55
CA ALA A 371 8.60 -10.58 3.98
C ALA A 371 7.91 -11.88 4.45
N LYS A 372 6.72 -12.18 3.95
CA LYS A 372 6.05 -13.47 4.20
C LYS A 372 6.79 -14.66 3.63
N ASN A 373 7.56 -14.48 2.59
CA ASN A 373 8.43 -15.52 2.00
C ASN A 373 9.76 -15.67 2.74
N GLY A 374 10.04 -14.79 3.71
CA GLY A 374 11.29 -14.80 4.47
C GLY A 374 12.39 -13.91 3.90
N ASN A 375 12.12 -13.15 2.84
CA ASN A 375 13.09 -12.20 2.30
C ASN A 375 13.31 -11.03 3.27
N PRO A 376 14.56 -10.61 3.52
CA PRO A 376 14.83 -9.35 4.20
C PRO A 376 14.28 -8.18 3.39
N THR A 377 13.45 -7.32 4.01
CA THR A 377 12.77 -6.22 3.31
C THR A 377 12.89 -4.91 4.06
N ALA A 378 12.97 -3.79 3.31
CA ALA A 378 12.70 -2.45 3.78
C ALA A 378 11.77 -1.74 2.81
N THR A 379 10.89 -0.88 3.31
CA THR A 379 9.98 -0.09 2.47
C THR A 379 10.10 1.38 2.81
N ILE A 380 10.43 2.19 1.80
CA ILE A 380 10.43 3.64 1.89
C ILE A 380 9.12 4.16 1.33
N VAL A 381 8.46 5.05 2.07
CA VAL A 381 7.20 5.67 1.66
C VAL A 381 7.17 7.14 2.06
N SER A 382 6.32 7.91 1.41
CA SER A 382 5.99 9.26 1.83
C SER A 382 4.47 9.46 1.73
N ARG A 383 3.76 8.91 2.74
CA ARG A 383 2.29 8.91 2.80
C ARG A 383 1.79 10.00 3.74
N ASP A 384 1.95 11.26 3.37
CA ASP A 384 1.30 12.35 4.10
C ASP A 384 -0.11 12.61 3.55
N TYR A 385 -1.08 11.86 4.05
CA TYR A 385 -2.48 12.03 3.67
C TYR A 385 -3.13 13.30 4.25
N ALA A 386 -2.46 14.00 5.14
CA ALA A 386 -3.00 15.22 5.77
C ALA A 386 -2.71 16.48 4.93
N HIS A 387 -1.67 16.45 4.11
CA HIS A 387 -1.15 17.62 3.39
C HIS A 387 -1.06 17.36 1.88
N HIS A 388 -2.17 17.04 1.24
CA HIS A 388 -2.26 16.79 -0.21
C HIS A 388 -1.88 17.98 -1.11
N GLU A 389 -1.56 19.13 -0.54
CA GLU A 389 -1.34 20.37 -1.30
C GLU A 389 0.13 20.74 -1.52
N LYS A 390 1.07 19.99 -0.95
CA LYS A 390 2.49 20.22 -1.26
C LYS A 390 2.89 19.38 -2.47
N SER A 391 3.01 20.04 -3.62
CA SER A 391 3.73 19.46 -4.76
C SER A 391 5.16 19.09 -4.33
N LEU A 392 5.62 17.91 -4.74
CA LEU A 392 7.02 17.52 -4.57
C LEU A 392 7.92 18.57 -5.23
N THR A 393 8.92 19.00 -4.51
CA THR A 393 9.94 19.90 -5.04
C THR A 393 11.04 19.10 -5.72
N LYS A 394 11.83 19.73 -6.59
CA LYS A 394 13.03 19.10 -7.19
C LYS A 394 13.95 18.57 -6.10
N THR A 395 14.16 19.31 -5.02
CA THR A 395 14.96 18.88 -3.87
C THR A 395 14.40 17.63 -3.18
N ASP A 396 13.06 17.47 -3.11
CA ASP A 396 12.47 16.25 -2.55
C ASP A 396 12.77 15.03 -3.44
N LEU A 397 12.75 15.21 -4.77
CA LEU A 397 13.09 14.15 -5.72
C LEU A 397 14.58 13.78 -5.65
N GLU A 398 15.47 14.78 -5.62
CA GLU A 398 16.91 14.59 -5.43
C GLU A 398 17.23 13.86 -4.13
N ASN A 399 16.59 14.26 -3.01
CA ASN A 399 16.74 13.61 -1.72
C ASN A 399 16.24 12.15 -1.75
N MET A 400 15.10 11.90 -2.40
CA MET A 400 14.56 10.55 -2.48
C MET A 400 15.45 9.62 -3.31
N PHE A 401 15.92 10.10 -4.46
CA PHE A 401 16.86 9.34 -5.30
C PHE A 401 18.15 9.05 -4.55
N SER A 402 18.75 10.08 -3.93
CA SER A 402 19.96 9.93 -3.12
C SER A 402 19.77 8.91 -1.99
N LEU A 403 18.63 8.99 -1.30
CA LEU A 403 18.29 8.04 -0.22
C LEU A 403 18.22 6.61 -0.73
N CYS A 404 17.56 6.38 -1.89
CA CYS A 404 17.43 5.05 -2.49
C CYS A 404 18.78 4.47 -2.93
N VAL A 405 19.60 5.28 -3.61
CA VAL A 405 20.96 4.85 -4.04
C VAL A 405 21.83 4.55 -2.83
N GLY A 406 21.91 5.45 -1.85
CA GLY A 406 22.72 5.24 -0.65
C GLY A 406 22.24 4.06 0.20
N ALA A 407 20.92 3.84 0.30
CA ALA A 407 20.36 2.68 0.97
C ALA A 407 20.74 1.37 0.24
N ALA A 408 20.62 1.36 -1.10
CA ALA A 408 21.01 0.21 -1.91
C ALA A 408 22.50 -0.14 -1.73
N MET A 409 23.38 0.86 -1.77
CA MET A 409 24.82 0.66 -1.51
C MET A 409 25.07 0.04 -0.14
N LYS A 410 24.45 0.56 0.92
CA LYS A 410 24.63 0.03 2.28
C LYS A 410 24.09 -1.38 2.46
N ILE A 411 22.95 -1.66 1.85
CA ILE A 411 22.34 -3.00 1.86
C ILE A 411 23.23 -4.00 1.16
N MET A 412 23.89 -3.61 0.07
CA MET A 412 24.78 -4.47 -0.70
C MET A 412 26.15 -4.64 -0.02
N ALA A 413 26.65 -3.59 0.64
CA ALA A 413 27.94 -3.63 1.36
C ALA A 413 27.92 -4.53 2.61
N LYS A 414 26.79 -4.69 3.26
CA LYS A 414 26.65 -5.39 4.56
C LYS A 414 27.01 -6.89 4.54
N ASN A 415 27.15 -7.49 3.37
CA ASN A 415 27.56 -8.92 3.27
C ASN A 415 29.06 -9.17 3.43
N ASN A 416 29.87 -8.13 3.55
CA ASN A 416 31.33 -8.22 3.68
C ASN A 416 31.85 -8.19 5.11
N ILE A 417 30.96 -8.17 6.13
CA ILE A 417 31.37 -8.28 7.53
C ILE A 417 31.54 -9.78 7.84
N PRO A 418 32.75 -10.27 8.17
CA PRO A 418 32.95 -11.63 8.61
C PRO A 418 32.11 -11.92 9.86
N ASP A 419 31.59 -13.13 9.97
CA ASP A 419 30.73 -13.60 11.08
C ASP A 419 31.43 -13.63 12.46
N ASP A 420 32.69 -13.18 12.54
CA ASP A 420 33.53 -13.27 13.73
C ASP A 420 33.25 -12.22 14.84
N ASP A 421 32.46 -11.19 14.55
CA ASP A 421 32.20 -10.10 15.53
C ASP A 421 30.77 -10.13 16.13
N LYS A 422 30.10 -11.27 16.17
CA LYS A 422 28.74 -11.41 16.78
C LYS A 422 28.73 -11.44 18.31
N HIS A 423 29.82 -11.10 19.00
CA HIS A 423 29.88 -11.08 20.46
C HIS A 423 30.29 -9.73 21.02
N ASP A 424 29.53 -8.68 20.74
CA ASP A 424 29.41 -7.55 21.65
C ASP A 424 27.94 -7.08 21.62
N GLU A 425 27.17 -7.60 22.58
CA GLU A 425 25.87 -7.07 22.93
C GLU A 425 26.03 -5.60 23.30
N VAL A 426 25.74 -4.70 22.39
CA VAL A 426 25.55 -3.30 22.72
C VAL A 426 24.28 -3.22 23.57
N GLU A 427 24.50 -3.10 24.86
CA GLU A 427 23.47 -2.83 25.86
C GLU A 427 22.71 -1.55 25.44
N VAL A 428 21.56 -1.72 24.84
CA VAL A 428 20.69 -0.60 24.51
C VAL A 428 20.10 -0.08 25.82
N VAL A 429 20.73 0.97 26.34
CA VAL A 429 20.21 1.72 27.50
C VAL A 429 18.88 2.34 27.04
N ALA A 430 17.78 1.75 27.50
CA ALA A 430 16.44 2.31 27.32
C ALA A 430 16.40 3.71 27.98
N PRO A 431 15.85 4.73 27.33
CA PRO A 431 15.67 6.03 27.95
C PRO A 431 14.73 5.89 29.16
N SER A 432 15.24 6.22 30.33
CA SER A 432 14.50 6.18 31.59
C SER A 432 13.28 7.10 31.52
N SER A 433 12.09 6.53 31.60
CA SER A 433 10.83 7.23 31.75
C SER A 433 10.71 7.74 33.20
N GLU A 434 11.33 8.86 33.53
CA GLU A 434 10.96 9.69 34.68
C GLU A 434 10.68 11.12 34.19
N MET A 435 9.46 11.32 33.67
CA MET A 435 8.91 12.64 33.50
C MET A 435 8.14 12.98 34.77
N LYS A 436 8.77 13.74 35.68
CA LYS A 436 8.09 14.34 36.85
C LYS A 436 7.07 15.34 36.35
N ILE A 437 5.79 15.06 36.64
CA ILE A 437 4.70 16.01 36.52
C ILE A 437 4.95 17.10 37.57
N VAL A 438 5.20 18.32 37.14
CA VAL A 438 5.20 19.50 38.00
C VAL A 438 3.81 20.10 37.93
N ASP A 439 3.07 19.95 39.01
CA ASP A 439 1.80 20.67 39.24
C ASP A 439 2.09 22.17 39.32
N VAL A 440 1.54 22.94 38.38
CA VAL A 440 1.49 24.38 38.48
C VAL A 440 0.14 24.76 39.09
N GLU A 441 0.16 24.95 40.39
CA GLU A 441 -0.96 25.61 41.10
C GLU A 441 -1.13 27.06 40.65
N SER A 442 -2.37 27.40 40.46
CA SER A 442 -2.90 28.71 40.16
C SER A 442 -2.52 29.81 41.16
N LYS A 443 -2.09 30.93 40.67
CA LYS A 443 -2.39 32.24 41.27
C LYS A 443 -2.76 33.25 40.17
#